data_024ea2da57121fcf733a7ab2b7736a7c
#
_entry.id   024ea2da57121fcf733a7ab2b7736a7c
#
_cell.length_a   1.000
_cell.length_b   1.000
_cell.length_c   1.000
_cell.angle_alpha   90.00
_cell.angle_beta   90.00
_cell.angle_gamma   90.00
#
_symmetry.space_group_name_H-M   'P 1'
#
loop_
_entity.id
_entity.type
_entity.pdbx_description
1 polymer ?
#
loop_
_entity_poly.entity_id
_entity_poly.type
_entity_poly.pdbx_seq_one_letter_code
_entity_poly.pdbx_strand_id
1 'polypeptide(L)'
;MKTVVIVEDEFRIRQGLGQLINKVNLGCQVIGEAENGYEGLKIIIDTEPDIVMTDIQMPKMDGLAMIKKAREMGMKCIFVILSGYADFEYAR
;
A
#
# COMPACT_ATOMS: atom_id res chain seq x y z
N MET A 1 3.05 -16.81 -7.00
CA MET A 1 2.16 -16.09 -6.09
C MET A 1 2.46 -14.59 -6.18
N LYS A 2 1.44 -13.77 -6.28
CA LYS A 2 1.64 -12.33 -6.35
C LYS A 2 2.00 -11.78 -4.98
N THR A 3 2.99 -10.91 -4.92
CA THR A 3 3.45 -10.32 -3.67
C THR A 3 2.76 -8.98 -3.43
N VAL A 4 2.38 -8.74 -2.19
CA VAL A 4 1.59 -7.56 -1.80
C VAL A 4 2.27 -6.84 -0.64
N VAL A 5 2.37 -5.52 -0.75
CA VAL A 5 2.76 -4.65 0.36
C VAL A 5 1.55 -3.80 0.73
N ILE A 6 1.28 -3.67 2.01
CA ILE A 6 0.17 -2.86 2.53
C ILE A 6 0.74 -1.65 3.23
N VAL A 7 0.32 -0.45 2.82
CA VAL A 7 0.76 0.81 3.44
C VAL A 7 -0.48 1.51 3.98
N GLU A 8 -0.62 1.53 5.29
CA GLU A 8 -1.79 2.04 5.97
C GLU A 8 -1.39 2.45 7.38
N ASP A 9 -1.69 3.69 7.78
CA ASP A 9 -1.28 4.18 9.08
C ASP A 9 -2.13 3.63 10.23
N GLU A 10 -3.36 3.20 9.97
CA GLU A 10 -4.20 2.62 11.00
C GLU A 10 -3.95 1.13 11.16
N PHE A 11 -3.47 0.77 12.34
CA PHE A 11 -3.05 -0.60 12.63
C PHE A 11 -4.17 -1.62 12.38
N ARG A 12 -5.39 -1.31 12.82
CA ARG A 12 -6.51 -2.25 12.68
C ARG A 12 -6.89 -2.49 11.22
N ILE A 13 -6.87 -1.43 10.41
CA ILE A 13 -7.18 -1.54 8.99
C ILE A 13 -6.08 -2.34 8.30
N ARG A 14 -4.82 -2.03 8.60
CA ARG A 14 -3.69 -2.72 8.02
C ARG A 14 -3.71 -4.22 8.34
N GLN A 15 -3.96 -4.56 9.60
CA GLN A 15 -4.06 -5.96 10.01
C GLN A 15 -5.25 -6.66 9.38
N GLY A 16 -6.40 -5.99 9.33
CA GLY A 16 -7.60 -6.55 8.73
C GLY A 16 -7.40 -6.89 7.26
N LEU A 17 -6.74 -6.01 6.52
CA LEU A 17 -6.42 -6.25 5.12
C LEU A 17 -5.50 -7.45 4.95
N GLY A 18 -4.45 -7.53 5.78
CA GLY A 18 -3.53 -8.66 5.72
C GLY A 18 -4.22 -9.98 5.99
N GLN A 19 -5.07 -10.01 7.00
CA GLN A 19 -5.85 -11.22 7.33
C GLN A 19 -6.81 -11.59 6.21
N LEU A 20 -7.46 -10.60 5.61
CA LEU A 20 -8.39 -10.84 4.53
C LEU A 20 -7.68 -11.43 3.31
N ILE A 21 -6.55 -10.88 2.94
CA ILE A 21 -5.77 -11.38 1.80
C ILE A 21 -5.35 -12.83 2.05
N ASN A 22 -4.86 -13.12 3.25
CA ASN A 22 -4.45 -14.48 3.60
C ASN A 22 -5.63 -15.45 3.62
N LYS A 23 -6.78 -15.00 4.12
CA LYS A 23 -7.97 -15.85 4.24
C LYS A 23 -8.57 -16.18 2.88
N VAL A 24 -8.65 -15.20 2.00
CA VAL A 24 -9.28 -15.38 0.68
C VAL A 24 -8.41 -16.22 -0.23
N ASN A 25 -7.10 -16.18 -0.04
CA ASN A 25 -6.14 -17.00 -0.77
C ASN A 25 -6.30 -16.91 -2.28
N LEU A 26 -6.24 -15.68 -2.80
CA LEU A 26 -6.36 -15.41 -4.23
C LEU A 26 -5.03 -15.47 -4.96
N GLY A 27 -4.10 -16.26 -4.47
CA GLY A 27 -2.77 -16.31 -5.06
C GLY A 27 -1.91 -15.10 -4.72
N CYS A 28 -2.22 -14.43 -3.60
CA CYS A 28 -1.48 -13.27 -3.13
C CYS A 28 -0.84 -13.55 -1.78
N GLN A 29 0.32 -12.97 -1.55
CA GLN A 29 1.04 -13.12 -0.30
C GLN A 29 1.48 -11.73 0.17
N VAL A 30 1.12 -11.36 1.39
CA VAL A 30 1.59 -10.11 2.00
C VAL A 30 3.02 -10.30 2.44
N ILE A 31 3.93 -9.52 1.88
CA ILE A 31 5.36 -9.63 2.17
C ILE A 31 5.89 -8.43 2.96
N GLY A 32 5.08 -7.40 3.16
CA GLY A 32 5.49 -6.26 3.94
C GLY A 32 4.34 -5.36 4.28
N GLU A 33 4.49 -4.61 5.37
CA GLU A 33 3.50 -3.65 5.86
C GLU A 33 4.22 -2.40 6.33
N ALA A 34 3.59 -1.25 6.12
CA ALA A 34 4.14 0.02 6.55
C ALA A 34 3.03 0.92 7.05
N GLU A 35 3.38 1.87 7.93
CA GLU A 35 2.41 2.77 8.53
C GLU A 35 2.44 4.18 7.95
N ASN A 36 3.31 4.45 7.01
CA ASN A 36 3.37 5.72 6.30
C ASN A 36 4.06 5.54 4.96
N GLY A 37 3.97 6.58 4.11
CA GLY A 37 4.53 6.50 2.77
C GLY A 37 6.04 6.41 2.73
N TYR A 38 6.73 6.99 3.70
CA TYR A 38 8.19 6.94 3.76
C TYR A 38 8.67 5.51 3.99
N GLU A 39 8.11 4.84 4.99
CA GLU A 39 8.44 3.43 5.25
C GLU A 39 7.96 2.52 4.13
N GLY A 40 6.79 2.83 3.57
CA GLY A 40 6.25 2.08 2.44
C GLY A 40 7.18 2.12 1.24
N LEU A 41 7.72 3.30 0.93
CA LEU A 41 8.63 3.45 -0.19
C LEU A 41 9.88 2.60 -0.02
N LYS A 42 10.44 2.55 1.19
CA LYS A 42 11.60 1.71 1.49
C LYS A 42 11.32 0.24 1.20
N ILE A 43 10.17 -0.25 1.67
CA ILE A 43 9.79 -1.65 1.46
C ILE A 43 9.56 -1.93 -0.01
N ILE A 44 8.93 -1.02 -0.73
CA ILE A 44 8.68 -1.17 -2.18
C ILE A 44 10.00 -1.29 -2.93
N ILE A 45 10.96 -0.44 -2.61
CA ILE A 45 12.27 -0.48 -3.27
C ILE A 45 13.00 -1.79 -2.98
N ASP A 46 12.95 -2.23 -1.72
CA ASP A 46 13.67 -3.43 -1.30
C ASP A 46 13.06 -4.72 -1.85
N THR A 47 11.75 -4.78 -1.96
CA THR A 47 11.06 -6.03 -2.28
C THR A 47 10.51 -6.10 -3.68
N GLU A 48 10.38 -4.97 -4.36
CA GLU A 48 9.77 -4.86 -5.70
C GLU A 48 8.50 -5.72 -5.80
N PRO A 49 7.47 -5.39 -5.00
CA PRO A 49 6.26 -6.21 -4.94
C PRO A 49 5.46 -6.10 -6.24
N ASP A 50 4.57 -7.05 -6.46
CA ASP A 50 3.65 -6.99 -7.60
C ASP A 50 2.55 -5.96 -7.37
N ILE A 51 2.05 -5.89 -6.13
CA ILE A 51 0.91 -5.04 -5.78
C ILE A 51 1.22 -4.27 -4.51
N VAL A 52 0.86 -2.99 -4.49
CA VAL A 52 0.93 -2.16 -3.27
C VAL A 52 -0.46 -1.62 -3.00
N MET A 53 -1.01 -1.96 -1.85
CA MET A 53 -2.29 -1.41 -1.39
C MET A 53 -1.96 -0.28 -0.43
N THR A 54 -2.42 0.92 -0.73
CA THR A 54 -2.07 2.10 0.07
C THR A 54 -3.25 3.02 0.30
N ASP A 55 -3.30 3.61 1.47
CA ASP A 55 -4.17 4.75 1.74
C ASP A 55 -3.54 6.01 1.14
N ILE A 56 -4.33 7.06 1.00
CA ILE A 56 -3.84 8.35 0.51
C ILE A 56 -3.27 9.17 1.67
N GLN A 57 -4.07 9.38 2.71
CA GLN A 57 -3.69 10.26 3.81
C GLN A 57 -2.94 9.48 4.89
N MET A 58 -1.67 9.77 5.01
CA MET A 58 -0.80 9.16 6.01
C MET A 58 0.22 10.19 6.48
N PRO A 59 0.74 10.05 7.72
CA PRO A 59 1.77 10.95 8.21
C PRO A 59 3.08 10.79 7.45
N LYS A 60 3.94 11.76 7.55
CA LYS A 60 5.29 11.82 6.97
C LYS A 60 5.30 11.91 5.46
N MET A 61 4.72 10.95 4.78
CA MET A 61 4.59 10.96 3.32
C MET A 61 3.26 10.30 2.98
N ASP A 62 2.42 10.99 2.23
CA ASP A 62 1.13 10.43 1.84
C ASP A 62 1.26 9.43 0.69
N GLY A 63 0.14 8.75 0.41
CA GLY A 63 0.15 7.70 -0.60
C GLY A 63 0.45 8.19 -2.00
N LEU A 64 -0.06 9.38 -2.37
CA LEU A 64 0.17 9.92 -3.70
C LEU A 64 1.64 10.30 -3.90
N ALA A 65 2.26 10.90 -2.89
CA ALA A 65 3.68 11.24 -2.94
C ALA A 65 4.53 9.97 -3.03
N MET A 66 4.16 8.94 -2.29
CA MET A 66 4.85 7.65 -2.32
C MET A 66 4.79 7.02 -3.71
N ILE A 67 3.60 7.01 -4.31
CA ILE A 67 3.40 6.46 -5.65
C ILE A 67 4.25 7.23 -6.66
N LYS A 68 4.23 8.55 -6.59
CA LYS A 68 5.01 9.38 -7.52
C LYS A 68 6.49 9.06 -7.42
N LYS A 69 7.03 8.98 -6.20
CA LYS A 69 8.44 8.67 -6.02
C LYS A 69 8.79 7.26 -6.49
N ALA A 70 7.91 6.29 -6.22
CA ALA A 70 8.14 4.92 -6.68
C ALA A 70 8.19 4.85 -8.21
N ARG A 71 7.28 5.54 -8.90
CA ARG A 71 7.29 5.60 -10.36
C ARG A 71 8.53 6.27 -10.90
N GLU A 72 8.98 7.35 -10.26
CA GLU A 72 10.21 8.05 -10.65
C GLU A 72 11.44 7.15 -10.53
N MET A 73 11.38 6.19 -9.60
CA MET A 73 12.46 5.23 -9.40
C MET A 73 12.33 3.98 -10.26
N GLY A 74 11.35 3.95 -11.16
CA GLY A 74 11.19 2.85 -12.09
C GLY A 74 10.41 1.65 -11.57
N MET A 75 9.77 1.78 -10.41
CA MET A 75 8.94 0.68 -9.87
C MET A 75 7.70 0.49 -10.73
N LYS A 76 7.39 -0.76 -11.05
CA LYS A 76 6.30 -1.11 -11.96
C LYS A 76 5.13 -1.81 -11.28
N CYS A 77 5.13 -1.87 -9.96
CA CYS A 77 4.04 -2.50 -9.22
C CYS A 77 2.70 -1.83 -9.51
N ILE A 78 1.63 -2.59 -9.29
CA ILE A 78 0.27 -2.07 -9.40
C ILE A 78 -0.08 -1.42 -8.06
N PHE A 79 -0.52 -0.18 -8.09
CA PHE A 79 -0.98 0.50 -6.87
C PHE A 79 -2.50 0.44 -6.80
N VAL A 80 -2.99 -0.06 -5.67
CA VAL A 80 -4.42 -0.10 -5.35
C VAL A 80 -4.63 0.90 -4.21
N ILE A 81 -5.45 1.91 -4.47
CA ILE A 81 -5.72 2.95 -3.49
C ILE A 81 -6.92 2.55 -2.65
N LEU A 82 -6.70 2.55 -1.33
CA LEU A 82 -7.74 2.24 -0.36
C LEU A 82 -8.44 3.54 -0.03
N SER A 83 -9.71 3.69 -0.42
CA SER A 83 -10.44 4.92 -0.17
C SER A 83 -11.42 4.73 0.98
N GLY A 84 -11.23 5.51 2.04
CA GLY A 84 -12.26 5.70 3.02
C GLY A 84 -13.25 6.74 2.53
N TYR A 85 -14.26 7.03 3.32
CA TYR A 85 -15.28 8.01 2.93
C TYR A 85 -14.67 9.38 2.61
N ALA A 86 -13.75 9.83 3.45
CA ALA A 86 -13.12 11.13 3.26
C ALA A 86 -12.29 11.18 1.98
N ASP A 87 -11.58 10.10 1.67
CA ASP A 87 -10.77 10.02 0.47
C ASP A 87 -11.63 10.01 -0.79
N PHE A 88 -12.78 9.37 -0.71
CA PHE A 88 -13.74 9.35 -1.80
C PHE A 88 -14.26 10.76 -2.12
N GLU A 89 -14.58 11.54 -1.10
CA GLU A 89 -15.01 12.93 -1.27
C GLU A 89 -13.91 13.77 -1.90
N TYR A 90 -12.67 13.50 -1.54
CA TYR A 90 -11.51 14.18 -2.10
C TYR A 90 -11.34 13.90 -3.60
N ALA A 91 -11.57 12.67 -3.98
CA ALA A 91 -11.33 12.23 -5.36
C ALA A 91 -12.36 12.76 -6.35
N ARG A 92 -13.46 13.28 -5.84
CA ARG A 92 -14.47 13.87 -6.71
C ARG A 92 -13.99 15.18 -7.29
#